data_073c6c819b466890b28726d458e51ec0
#
_entry.id   073c6c819b466890b28726d458e51ec0
#
_cell.length_a   1.000
_cell.length_b   1.000
_cell.length_c   1.000
_cell.angle_alpha   90.00
_cell.angle_beta   90.00
_cell.angle_gamma   90.00
#
_symmetry.space_group_name_H-M   'P 1'
#
loop_
_entity.id
_entity.type
_entity.pdbx_description
1 polymer ?
#
loop_
_entity_poly.entity_id
_entity_poly.type
_entity_poly.pdbx_seq_one_letter_code
_entity_poly.pdbx_strand_id
1 'polypeptide(L)'
;MEIWTTFGVSSVLVFVFMTIMFFAALIRQRNDIADVGWGIGFILVALTSLRLNGSATPRKLLVLVLVVLWGLRLAVHLGMRNRGKKEDYRYKRWREDWGENWILRSYLQVFMLQGVFMLLITFPIMLTMTYDVRPLSLLDLMSPQVRLPWSNCPIRSGPRSTLPLRRCARAMRTM
;
A
#
# COMPACT_ATOMS: atom_id res chain seq x y z
N MET A 1 16.49 -0.58 -3.35
CA MET A 1 15.91 0.28 -4.41
C MET A 1 15.35 1.56 -3.79
N GLU A 2 15.23 2.62 -4.57
CA GLU A 2 14.64 3.86 -4.07
C GLU A 2 13.11 3.73 -3.97
N ILE A 3 12.50 4.43 -3.04
CA ILE A 3 11.04 4.44 -2.82
C ILE A 3 10.27 4.81 -4.10
N TRP A 4 10.81 5.75 -4.87
CA TRP A 4 10.18 6.22 -6.11
C TRP A 4 10.06 5.14 -7.18
N THR A 5 11.08 4.26 -7.29
CA THR A 5 11.03 3.10 -8.19
C THR A 5 9.95 2.11 -7.73
N THR A 6 9.92 1.81 -6.43
CA THR A 6 8.89 0.93 -5.84
C THR A 6 7.50 1.50 -6.05
N PHE A 7 7.32 2.81 -5.83
CA PHE A 7 6.05 3.51 -6.05
C PHE A 7 5.65 3.49 -7.52
N GLY A 8 6.56 3.79 -8.44
CA GLY A 8 6.30 3.78 -9.88
C GLY A 8 5.85 2.41 -10.40
N VAL A 9 6.60 1.34 -10.05
CA VAL A 9 6.25 -0.02 -10.44
C VAL A 9 4.91 -0.45 -9.84
N SER A 10 4.68 -0.14 -8.55
CA SER A 10 3.41 -0.45 -7.90
C SER A 10 2.24 0.32 -8.51
N SER A 11 2.45 1.57 -8.95
CA SER A 11 1.43 2.34 -9.65
C SER A 11 1.03 1.70 -10.97
N VAL A 12 2.01 1.31 -11.79
CA VAL A 12 1.73 0.60 -13.05
C VAL A 12 0.98 -0.70 -12.79
N LEU A 13 1.43 -1.48 -11.78
CA LEU A 13 0.77 -2.73 -11.39
C LEU A 13 -0.70 -2.51 -11.01
N VAL A 14 -0.98 -1.50 -10.16
CA VAL A 14 -2.33 -1.17 -9.71
C VAL A 14 -3.20 -0.72 -10.88
N PHE A 15 -2.68 0.11 -11.78
CA PHE A 15 -3.41 0.55 -12.97
C PHE A 15 -3.78 -0.63 -13.88
N VAL A 16 -2.83 -1.52 -14.17
CA VAL A 16 -3.08 -2.72 -14.97
C VAL A 16 -4.10 -3.62 -14.27
N PHE A 17 -3.93 -3.86 -12.97
CA PHE A 17 -4.84 -4.67 -12.18
C PHE A 17 -6.27 -4.11 -12.19
N MET A 18 -6.44 -2.79 -11.93
CA MET A 18 -7.76 -2.15 -11.96
C MET A 18 -8.39 -2.16 -13.35
N THR A 19 -7.60 -2.05 -14.40
CA THR A 19 -8.08 -2.19 -15.78
C THR A 19 -8.59 -3.62 -16.05
N ILE A 20 -7.87 -4.65 -15.60
CA ILE A 20 -8.33 -6.05 -15.70
C ILE A 20 -9.64 -6.25 -14.93
N MET A 21 -9.73 -5.70 -13.71
CA MET A 21 -10.94 -5.77 -12.89
C MET A 21 -12.12 -5.05 -13.56
N PHE A 22 -11.86 -3.93 -14.25
CA PHE A 22 -12.87 -3.23 -15.03
C PHE A 22 -13.41 -4.09 -16.18
N PHE A 23 -12.54 -4.74 -16.97
CA PHE A 23 -13.00 -5.67 -18.02
C PHE A 23 -13.78 -6.84 -17.45
N ALA A 24 -13.36 -7.40 -16.32
CA ALA A 24 -14.12 -8.44 -15.63
C ALA A 24 -15.50 -7.94 -15.17
N ALA A 25 -15.59 -6.68 -14.72
CA ALA A 25 -16.86 -6.05 -14.35
C ALA A 25 -17.78 -5.83 -15.56
N LEU A 26 -17.22 -5.42 -16.71
CA LEU A 26 -17.98 -5.31 -17.97
C LEU A 26 -18.56 -6.64 -18.41
N ILE A 27 -17.75 -7.72 -18.40
CA ILE A 27 -18.20 -9.06 -18.80
C ILE A 27 -19.33 -9.56 -17.88
N ARG A 28 -19.18 -9.30 -16.58
CA ARG A 28 -20.17 -9.74 -15.57
C ARG A 28 -21.31 -8.74 -15.37
N GLN A 29 -21.23 -7.57 -16.00
CA GLN A 29 -22.15 -6.44 -15.85
C GLN A 29 -22.36 -6.04 -14.38
N ARG A 30 -21.27 -6.07 -13.59
CA ARG A 30 -21.29 -5.81 -12.14
C ARG A 30 -20.05 -5.04 -11.72
N ASN A 31 -20.22 -3.82 -11.23
CA ASN A 31 -19.12 -2.98 -10.75
C ASN A 31 -18.66 -3.33 -9.31
N ASP A 32 -19.46 -4.06 -8.54
CA ASP A 32 -19.12 -4.51 -7.17
C ASP A 32 -17.94 -5.49 -7.11
N ILE A 33 -17.46 -5.97 -8.25
CA ILE A 33 -16.21 -6.74 -8.37
C ILE A 33 -15.01 -5.89 -7.95
N ALA A 34 -15.03 -4.59 -8.16
CA ALA A 34 -13.97 -3.67 -7.73
C ALA A 34 -13.72 -3.76 -6.22
N ASP A 35 -14.78 -3.92 -5.41
CA ASP A 35 -14.67 -4.04 -3.96
C ASP A 35 -13.92 -5.32 -3.54
N VAL A 36 -14.12 -6.43 -4.25
CA VAL A 36 -13.39 -7.69 -4.03
C VAL A 36 -11.92 -7.53 -4.45
N GLY A 37 -11.67 -6.78 -5.52
CA GLY A 37 -10.33 -6.46 -6.02
C GLY A 37 -9.44 -5.75 -5.00
N TRP A 38 -10.01 -5.00 -4.07
CA TRP A 38 -9.24 -4.27 -3.05
C TRP A 38 -8.33 -5.18 -2.24
N GLY A 39 -8.87 -6.25 -1.67
CA GLY A 39 -8.07 -7.19 -0.87
C GLY A 39 -6.91 -7.80 -1.66
N ILE A 40 -7.15 -8.18 -2.91
CA ILE A 40 -6.13 -8.75 -3.81
C ILE A 40 -5.11 -7.69 -4.19
N GLY A 41 -5.54 -6.47 -4.50
CA GLY A 41 -4.66 -5.36 -4.87
C GLY A 41 -3.66 -4.99 -3.78
N PHE A 42 -4.08 -4.94 -2.51
CA PHE A 42 -3.17 -4.73 -1.38
C PHE A 42 -2.11 -5.82 -1.27
N ILE A 43 -2.48 -7.09 -1.46
CA ILE A 43 -1.55 -8.22 -1.46
C ILE A 43 -0.54 -8.09 -2.60
N LEU A 44 -0.99 -7.75 -3.81
CA LEU A 44 -0.13 -7.57 -4.98
C LEU A 44 0.90 -6.47 -4.76
N VAL A 45 0.49 -5.31 -4.22
CA VAL A 45 1.41 -4.20 -3.92
C VAL A 45 2.42 -4.60 -2.85
N ALA A 46 2.00 -5.28 -1.77
CA ALA A 46 2.90 -5.72 -0.71
C ALA A 46 3.93 -6.74 -1.21
N LEU A 47 3.51 -7.72 -2.01
CA LEU A 47 4.40 -8.72 -2.63
C LEU A 47 5.39 -8.07 -3.60
N THR A 48 4.93 -7.17 -4.46
CA THR A 48 5.79 -6.45 -5.41
C THR A 48 6.81 -5.61 -4.68
N SER A 49 6.40 -4.87 -3.64
CA SER A 49 7.30 -4.05 -2.83
C SER A 49 8.37 -4.91 -2.14
N LEU A 50 8.01 -6.09 -1.60
CA LEU A 50 8.99 -7.02 -1.01
C LEU A 50 9.96 -7.55 -2.06
N ARG A 51 9.47 -7.96 -3.23
CA ARG A 51 10.30 -8.49 -4.32
C ARG A 51 11.31 -7.47 -4.84
N LEU A 52 10.89 -6.24 -5.04
CA LEU A 52 11.74 -5.17 -5.53
C LEU A 52 12.86 -4.80 -4.54
N ASN A 53 12.61 -4.87 -3.25
CA ASN A 53 13.58 -4.46 -2.23
C ASN A 53 14.45 -5.62 -1.68
N GLY A 54 14.27 -6.85 -2.15
CA GLY A 54 15.19 -8.00 -2.08
C GLY A 54 15.48 -8.59 -0.69
N SER A 55 15.34 -7.86 0.40
CA SER A 55 15.62 -8.34 1.77
C SER A 55 14.35 -8.75 2.48
N ALA A 56 14.21 -10.04 2.79
CA ALA A 56 13.07 -10.57 3.55
C ALA A 56 13.40 -10.55 5.05
N THR A 57 13.38 -9.37 5.68
CA THR A 57 13.57 -9.27 7.13
C THR A 57 12.31 -9.75 7.88
N PRO A 58 12.44 -10.20 9.15
CA PRO A 58 11.30 -10.65 9.95
C PRO A 58 10.16 -9.62 10.03
N ARG A 59 10.50 -8.32 10.08
CA ARG A 59 9.52 -7.23 10.08
C ARG A 59 8.73 -7.15 8.77
N LYS A 60 9.41 -7.22 7.62
CA LYS A 60 8.76 -7.21 6.31
C LYS A 60 7.86 -8.43 6.13
N LEU A 61 8.32 -9.60 6.57
CA LEU A 61 7.51 -10.82 6.53
C LEU A 61 6.27 -10.71 7.44
N LEU A 62 6.41 -10.15 8.64
CA LEU A 62 5.27 -9.90 9.53
C LEU A 62 4.24 -8.99 8.86
N VAL A 63 4.67 -7.85 8.32
CA VAL A 63 3.77 -6.92 7.61
C VAL A 63 3.12 -7.61 6.41
N LEU A 64 3.88 -8.38 5.63
CA LEU A 64 3.33 -9.12 4.50
C LEU A 64 2.26 -10.11 4.94
N VAL A 65 2.52 -10.92 5.99
CA VAL A 65 1.55 -11.90 6.52
C VAL A 65 0.28 -11.19 6.97
N LEU A 66 0.39 -10.09 7.71
CA LEU A 66 -0.77 -9.33 8.17
C LEU A 66 -1.59 -8.77 6.99
N VAL A 67 -0.93 -8.22 5.97
CA VAL A 67 -1.60 -7.71 4.77
C VAL A 67 -2.27 -8.84 4.00
N VAL A 68 -1.61 -10.00 3.85
CA VAL A 68 -2.18 -11.18 3.17
C VAL A 68 -3.41 -11.70 3.92
N LEU A 69 -3.31 -11.90 5.24
CA LEU A 69 -4.44 -12.37 6.05
C LEU A 69 -5.63 -11.41 5.99
N TRP A 70 -5.37 -10.10 6.14
CA TRP A 70 -6.41 -9.09 6.05
C TRP A 70 -7.00 -8.99 4.65
N GLY A 71 -6.17 -8.97 3.61
CA GLY A 71 -6.60 -8.85 2.21
C GLY A 71 -7.40 -10.06 1.75
N LEU A 72 -6.97 -11.29 2.10
CA LEU A 72 -7.73 -12.50 1.81
C LEU A 72 -9.07 -12.51 2.54
N ARG A 73 -9.08 -12.18 3.85
CA ARG A 73 -10.32 -12.07 4.62
C ARG A 73 -11.29 -11.09 3.96
N LEU A 74 -10.79 -9.92 3.54
CA LEU A 74 -11.61 -8.90 2.88
C LEU A 74 -12.18 -9.40 1.56
N ALA A 75 -11.31 -9.95 0.69
CA ALA A 75 -11.72 -10.46 -0.62
C ALA A 75 -12.74 -11.60 -0.51
N VAL A 76 -12.49 -12.55 0.39
CA VAL A 76 -13.41 -13.69 0.63
C VAL A 76 -14.73 -13.18 1.21
N HIS A 77 -14.70 -12.33 2.22
CA HIS A 77 -15.90 -11.78 2.86
C HIS A 77 -16.78 -11.02 1.85
N LEU A 78 -16.20 -10.14 1.05
CA LEU A 78 -16.94 -9.38 0.03
C LEU A 78 -17.40 -10.28 -1.12
N GLY A 79 -16.54 -11.21 -1.56
CA GLY A 79 -16.91 -12.20 -2.58
C GLY A 79 -18.08 -13.08 -2.17
N MET A 80 -18.07 -13.58 -0.92
CA MET A 80 -19.17 -14.39 -0.38
C MET A 80 -20.44 -13.54 -0.20
N ARG A 81 -20.32 -12.32 0.34
CA ARG A 81 -21.45 -11.41 0.52
C ARG A 81 -22.15 -11.08 -0.79
N ASN A 82 -21.38 -10.93 -1.87
CA ASN A 82 -21.89 -10.56 -3.18
C ASN A 82 -22.35 -11.78 -4.01
N ARG A 83 -22.05 -13.02 -3.54
CA ARG A 83 -22.42 -14.25 -4.22
C ARG A 83 -23.95 -14.45 -4.16
N GLY A 84 -24.57 -14.67 -5.32
CA GLY A 84 -26.01 -14.88 -5.43
C GLY A 84 -26.90 -13.64 -5.23
N LYS A 85 -26.30 -12.46 -4.98
CA LYS A 85 -27.05 -11.21 -4.89
C LYS A 85 -27.06 -10.48 -6.23
N LYS A 86 -28.11 -9.67 -6.44
CA LYS A 86 -28.13 -8.68 -7.53
C LYS A 86 -27.03 -7.65 -7.28
N GLU A 87 -26.58 -6.98 -8.34
CA GLU A 87 -25.61 -5.87 -8.23
C GLU A 87 -26.03 -4.88 -7.13
N ASP A 88 -25.05 -4.30 -6.42
CA ASP A 88 -25.31 -3.27 -5.42
C ASP A 88 -26.11 -2.11 -6.07
N TYR A 89 -27.20 -1.69 -5.41
CA TYR A 89 -28.14 -0.70 -5.92
C TYR A 89 -27.46 0.62 -6.33
N ARG A 90 -26.35 0.99 -5.69
CA ARG A 90 -25.59 2.21 -5.99
C ARG A 90 -25.02 2.15 -7.40
N TYR A 91 -24.40 1.05 -7.78
CA TYR A 91 -23.80 0.86 -9.10
C TYR A 91 -24.87 0.77 -10.20
N LYS A 92 -26.00 0.12 -9.90
CA LYS A 92 -27.13 0.08 -10.82
C LYS A 92 -27.69 1.48 -11.07
N ARG A 93 -27.91 2.25 -9.99
CA ARG A 93 -28.40 3.65 -10.09
C ARG A 93 -27.42 4.54 -10.86
N TRP A 94 -26.14 4.46 -10.56
CA TRP A 94 -25.12 5.23 -11.28
C TRP A 94 -25.10 4.90 -12.78
N ARG A 95 -25.32 3.64 -13.16
CA ARG A 95 -25.40 3.24 -14.55
C ARG A 95 -26.61 3.88 -15.25
N GLU A 96 -27.76 3.93 -14.56
CA GLU A 96 -28.98 4.60 -15.04
C GLU A 96 -28.77 6.13 -15.15
N ASP A 97 -28.15 6.75 -14.15
CA ASP A 97 -27.90 8.20 -14.11
C ASP A 97 -26.83 8.65 -15.13
N TRP A 98 -25.85 7.80 -15.48
CA TRP A 98 -24.77 8.14 -16.40
C TRP A 98 -25.11 7.94 -17.88
N GLY A 99 -26.20 7.27 -18.20
CA GLY A 99 -26.65 7.06 -19.58
C GLY A 99 -25.57 6.47 -20.49
N GLU A 100 -25.37 7.07 -21.66
CA GLU A 100 -24.40 6.58 -22.66
C GLU A 100 -22.93 6.60 -22.17
N ASN A 101 -22.58 7.48 -21.24
CA ASN A 101 -21.22 7.65 -20.72
C ASN A 101 -20.91 6.72 -19.52
N TRP A 102 -21.77 5.77 -19.18
CA TRP A 102 -21.62 4.93 -18.00
C TRP A 102 -20.31 4.12 -18.00
N ILE A 103 -19.84 3.66 -19.15
CA ILE A 103 -18.60 2.89 -19.30
C ILE A 103 -17.39 3.72 -18.87
N LEU A 104 -17.23 4.91 -19.44
CA LEU A 104 -16.10 5.80 -19.15
C LEU A 104 -16.14 6.28 -17.70
N ARG A 105 -17.31 6.66 -17.20
CA ARG A 105 -17.48 7.09 -15.82
C ARG A 105 -17.23 5.95 -14.82
N SER A 106 -17.70 4.74 -15.09
CA SER A 106 -17.38 3.57 -14.28
C SER A 106 -15.87 3.34 -14.23
N TYR A 107 -15.19 3.39 -15.38
CA TYR A 107 -13.74 3.22 -15.43
C TYR A 107 -13.01 4.26 -14.56
N LEU A 108 -13.31 5.53 -14.74
CA LEU A 108 -12.60 6.62 -14.07
C LEU A 108 -13.01 6.75 -12.59
N GLN A 109 -14.32 6.77 -12.29
CA GLN A 109 -14.82 7.07 -10.95
C GLN A 109 -14.89 5.85 -10.02
N VAL A 110 -15.00 4.63 -10.58
CA VAL A 110 -15.01 3.43 -9.74
C VAL A 110 -13.62 2.80 -9.71
N PHE A 111 -13.04 2.44 -10.85
CA PHE A 111 -11.80 1.66 -10.88
C PHE A 111 -10.55 2.51 -10.71
N MET A 112 -10.41 3.61 -11.44
CA MET A 112 -9.21 4.44 -11.36
C MET A 112 -9.12 5.18 -10.03
N LEU A 113 -10.21 5.76 -9.56
CA LEU A 113 -10.26 6.42 -8.25
C LEU A 113 -9.91 5.44 -7.11
N GLN A 114 -10.44 4.22 -7.17
CA GLN A 114 -10.09 3.17 -6.20
C GLN A 114 -8.61 2.77 -6.29
N GLY A 115 -8.04 2.72 -7.48
CA GLY A 115 -6.60 2.50 -7.67
C GLY A 115 -5.75 3.58 -7.01
N VAL A 116 -6.13 4.84 -7.14
CA VAL A 116 -5.45 5.97 -6.46
C VAL A 116 -5.54 5.82 -4.95
N PHE A 117 -6.72 5.55 -4.39
CA PHE A 117 -6.87 5.33 -2.95
C PHE A 117 -6.06 4.12 -2.46
N MET A 118 -6.01 3.05 -3.24
CA MET A 118 -5.19 1.89 -2.93
C MET A 118 -3.71 2.27 -2.82
N LEU A 119 -3.16 3.05 -3.76
CA LEU A 119 -1.78 3.54 -3.72
C LEU A 119 -1.52 4.41 -2.49
N LEU A 120 -2.43 5.31 -2.16
CA LEU A 120 -2.32 6.17 -0.97
C LEU A 120 -2.28 5.34 0.32
N ILE A 121 -3.18 4.37 0.45
CA ILE A 121 -3.28 3.54 1.66
C ILE A 121 -2.09 2.56 1.76
N THR A 122 -1.56 2.07 0.63
CA THR A 122 -0.41 1.16 0.63
C THR A 122 0.93 1.89 0.77
N PHE A 123 0.97 3.20 0.66
CA PHE A 123 2.21 3.98 0.76
C PHE A 123 3.03 3.69 2.04
N PRO A 124 2.44 3.64 3.26
CA PRO A 124 3.17 3.24 4.48
C PRO A 124 3.75 1.82 4.40
N ILE A 125 3.05 0.89 3.73
CA ILE A 125 3.53 -0.48 3.52
C ILE A 125 4.77 -0.46 2.61
N MET A 126 4.73 0.31 1.52
CA MET A 126 5.88 0.49 0.62
C MET A 126 7.07 1.10 1.35
N LEU A 127 6.86 2.10 2.21
CA LEU A 127 7.92 2.69 3.05
C LEU A 127 8.55 1.62 3.95
N THR A 128 7.75 0.82 4.64
CA THR A 128 8.25 -0.25 5.51
C THR A 128 9.05 -1.29 4.72
N MET A 129 8.60 -1.65 3.51
CA MET A 129 9.29 -2.61 2.65
C MET A 129 10.60 -2.05 2.07
N THR A 130 10.70 -0.72 1.89
CA THR A 130 11.89 -0.07 1.32
C THR A 130 12.95 0.25 2.38
N TYR A 131 12.54 0.80 3.52
CA TYR A 131 13.46 1.38 4.53
C TYR A 131 13.59 0.56 5.80
N ASP A 132 13.28 -0.73 5.77
CA ASP A 132 13.46 -1.59 6.95
C ASP A 132 14.93 -1.81 7.28
N VAL A 133 15.44 -1.04 8.23
CA VAL A 133 16.87 -0.99 8.60
C VAL A 133 17.16 -1.67 9.94
N ARG A 134 16.14 -2.23 10.65
CA ARG A 134 16.33 -2.75 12.01
C ARG A 134 15.66 -4.10 12.26
N PRO A 135 16.31 -5.00 13.04
CA PRO A 135 15.65 -6.23 13.51
C PRO A 135 14.47 -5.87 14.43
N LEU A 136 13.43 -6.73 14.40
CA LEU A 136 12.31 -6.65 15.34
C LEU A 136 12.85 -6.77 16.76
N SER A 137 12.63 -5.74 17.57
CA SER A 137 12.79 -5.81 19.03
C SER A 137 11.41 -5.99 19.66
N LEU A 138 11.32 -6.77 20.75
CA LEU A 138 10.09 -6.86 21.53
C LEU A 138 9.60 -5.48 22.02
N LEU A 139 10.52 -4.51 22.17
CA LEU A 139 10.21 -3.12 22.48
C LEU A 139 9.50 -2.39 21.33
N ASP A 140 9.69 -2.80 20.08
CA ASP A 140 8.99 -2.22 18.92
C ASP A 140 7.51 -2.65 18.87
N LEU A 141 7.17 -3.79 19.46
CA LEU A 141 5.78 -4.25 19.61
C LEU A 141 5.03 -3.52 20.75
N MET A 142 5.76 -3.08 21.79
CA MET A 142 5.17 -2.43 22.95
C MET A 142 5.21 -0.91 22.92
N SER A 143 5.98 -0.32 22.01
CA SER A 143 6.20 1.12 21.94
C SER A 143 6.20 1.57 20.47
N PRO A 144 5.08 2.11 19.94
CA PRO A 144 5.04 2.70 18.61
C PRO A 144 5.75 4.06 18.58
N GLN A 145 6.95 4.14 19.16
CA GLN A 145 7.76 5.35 19.07
C GLN A 145 8.45 5.38 17.72
N VAL A 146 8.01 6.30 16.88
CA VAL A 146 8.77 6.82 15.74
C VAL A 146 10.10 7.37 16.29
N ARG A 147 11.12 6.52 16.38
CA ARG A 147 12.47 6.98 16.68
C ARG A 147 12.97 7.75 15.47
N LEU A 148 12.98 9.06 15.61
CA LEU A 148 13.46 9.98 14.59
C LEU A 148 14.96 9.70 14.29
N PRO A 149 15.43 9.87 13.05
CA PRO A 149 16.80 9.48 12.63
C PRO A 149 17.94 10.05 13.48
N TRP A 150 17.70 11.12 14.23
CA TRP A 150 18.69 11.79 15.08
C TRP A 150 18.83 11.19 16.49
N SER A 151 17.98 10.24 16.92
CA SER A 151 18.08 9.64 18.25
C SER A 151 19.32 8.77 18.46
N ASN A 152 20.09 8.51 17.40
CA ASN A 152 21.34 7.73 17.43
C ASN A 152 22.59 8.60 17.37
N CYS A 153 22.49 9.92 17.54
CA CYS A 153 23.69 10.73 17.68
C CYS A 153 24.28 10.41 19.06
N PRO A 154 25.47 9.77 19.18
CA PRO A 154 26.06 9.41 20.46
C PRO A 154 26.46 10.71 21.19
N ILE A 155 25.62 11.13 22.12
CA ILE A 155 26.03 12.12 23.11
C ILE A 155 26.98 11.38 24.04
N ARG A 156 28.25 11.34 23.64
CA ARG A 156 29.32 10.85 24.52
C ARG A 156 29.52 11.88 25.63
N SER A 157 29.15 11.52 26.84
CA SER A 157 29.49 12.26 28.05
C SER A 157 31.02 12.21 28.25
N GLY A 158 31.73 13.15 27.63
CA GLY A 158 33.16 13.37 27.74
C GLY A 158 33.45 14.83 27.90
N PRO A 159 34.61 15.26 28.51
CA PRO A 159 34.87 16.65 28.82
C PRO A 159 34.93 17.50 27.55
N ARG A 160 34.43 18.72 27.69
CA ARG A 160 34.20 19.74 26.69
C ARG A 160 35.34 19.90 25.67
N SER A 161 35.14 19.36 24.47
CA SER A 161 35.89 19.77 23.30
C SER A 161 34.92 19.94 22.11
N THR A 162 35.03 21.05 21.45
CA THR A 162 34.10 21.77 20.57
C THR A 162 33.89 21.15 19.16
N LEU A 163 33.90 19.79 18.96
CA LEU A 163 33.94 19.20 17.62
C LEU A 163 32.85 18.18 17.20
N PRO A 164 31.81 17.84 17.97
CA PRO A 164 30.85 16.83 17.47
C PRO A 164 29.70 17.37 16.60
N LEU A 165 29.34 18.66 16.73
CA LEU A 165 28.19 19.23 16.03
C LEU A 165 28.37 19.35 14.50
N ARG A 166 29.61 19.52 14.01
CA ARG A 166 29.91 19.63 12.59
C ARG A 166 29.75 18.32 11.79
N ARG A 167 29.87 17.15 12.44
CA ARG A 167 29.70 15.86 11.78
C ARG A 167 28.22 15.49 11.60
N CYS A 168 27.37 15.80 12.57
CA CYS A 168 25.91 15.59 12.42
C CYS A 168 25.32 16.51 11.36
N ALA A 169 25.78 17.77 11.27
CA ALA A 169 25.32 18.73 10.26
C ALA A 169 25.77 18.35 8.83
N ARG A 170 26.86 17.60 8.65
CA ARG A 170 27.30 17.13 7.33
C ARG A 170 26.50 15.93 6.84
N ALA A 171 26.08 15.04 7.73
CA ALA A 171 25.21 13.91 7.39
C ALA A 171 23.81 14.35 6.95
N MET A 172 23.33 15.52 7.39
CA MET A 172 22.03 16.08 6.98
C MET A 172 22.06 16.76 5.61
N ARG A 173 23.23 17.06 5.03
CA ARG A 173 23.34 17.70 3.69
C ARG A 173 23.50 16.71 2.53
N THR A 174 23.65 15.43 2.82
CA THR A 174 23.84 14.38 1.81
C THR A 174 22.64 13.45 1.69
N MET A 175 21.50 13.80 2.32
CA MET A 175 20.18 13.21 2.09
C MET A 175 19.28 14.23 1.38
#